data_05c5a14da55f7e5a786d56e19b8c8eab
#
_entry.id   05c5a14da55f7e5a786d56e19b8c8eab
#
_cell.length_a   1.000
_cell.length_b   1.000
_cell.length_c   1.000
_cell.angle_alpha   90.00
_cell.angle_beta   90.00
_cell.angle_gamma   90.00
#
_symmetry.space_group_name_H-M   'P 1'
#
loop_
_entity.id
_entity.type
_entity.pdbx_description
1 polymer ?
#
loop_
_entity_poly.entity_id
_entity_poly.type
_entity_poly.pdbx_seq_one_letter_code
_entity_poly.pdbx_strand_id
1 'polypeptide(L)'
;METIAAAIDEQIGAPLDLDAIAAAAAVLAVTTNQLAHAIRLVSVEKGHDPRDFALFAFGGAGPLHAIEIARELGIPTVLVPRFPGITSGLGCVLAPVRHDFVQSVGQPLADAATGQIDGAFADQAAAGRRLLDQDGVPLAEIVALHEVDLLFRGQSHVFRVPVTAPGFDPRVVLADFLERYKARFDIELPEMTAILVNLRTTVIGRRAPVDLATFAPAIGGSEAPRLSGARQVRFNGGWFDTRLFDRASLGRGARLAGPAIVEQPDTTVVIDPGATAVVDCLGNLVISVGET
;
A
#
# COMPACT_ATOMS: atom_id res chain seq x y z
N MET A 1 -20.94 -4.26 27.08
CA MET A 1 -19.55 -4.26 27.55
C MET A 1 -19.26 -5.46 28.46
N GLU A 2 -20.13 -5.77 29.41
CA GLU A 2 -19.94 -6.93 30.31
C GLU A 2 -19.75 -8.26 29.57
N THR A 3 -20.49 -8.51 28.50
CA THR A 3 -20.37 -9.74 27.69
C THR A 3 -19.01 -9.89 27.00
N ILE A 4 -18.43 -8.78 26.52
CA ILE A 4 -17.11 -8.78 25.86
C ILE A 4 -16.02 -9.00 26.91
N ALA A 5 -16.09 -8.31 28.03
CA ALA A 5 -15.11 -8.47 29.12
C ALA A 5 -15.12 -9.91 29.67
N ALA A 6 -16.29 -10.50 29.87
CA ALA A 6 -16.43 -11.90 30.28
C ALA A 6 -15.84 -12.88 29.28
N ALA A 7 -16.07 -12.67 27.97
CA ALA A 7 -15.51 -13.52 26.93
C ALA A 7 -13.96 -13.42 26.83
N ILE A 8 -13.42 -12.21 26.99
CA ILE A 8 -11.96 -12.02 27.03
C ILE A 8 -11.36 -12.67 28.27
N ASP A 9 -12.01 -12.50 29.42
CA ASP A 9 -11.55 -13.10 30.68
C ASP A 9 -11.56 -14.63 30.58
N GLU A 10 -12.66 -15.23 30.15
CA GLU A 10 -12.82 -16.69 30.02
C GLU A 10 -11.84 -17.31 29.01
N GLN A 11 -11.72 -16.71 27.81
CA GLN A 11 -10.99 -17.33 26.71
C GLN A 11 -9.48 -17.01 26.71
N ILE A 12 -9.08 -15.89 27.31
CA ILE A 12 -7.69 -15.40 27.26
C ILE A 12 -7.14 -15.10 28.66
N GLY A 13 -7.90 -14.36 29.48
CA GLY A 13 -7.45 -13.88 30.77
C GLY A 13 -7.16 -15.03 31.72
N ALA A 14 -8.16 -15.84 32.01
CA ALA A 14 -8.04 -16.95 32.97
C ALA A 14 -6.97 -17.97 32.58
N PRO A 15 -6.81 -18.40 31.30
CA PRO A 15 -5.72 -19.28 30.89
C PRO A 15 -4.31 -18.71 31.06
N LEU A 16 -4.17 -17.38 31.06
CA LEU A 16 -2.88 -16.67 31.13
C LEU A 16 -2.64 -15.97 32.49
N ASP A 17 -3.53 -16.14 33.43
CA ASP A 17 -3.50 -15.47 34.76
C ASP A 17 -3.48 -13.93 34.63
N LEU A 18 -4.31 -13.42 33.70
CA LEU A 18 -4.48 -11.99 33.43
C LEU A 18 -5.93 -11.58 33.68
N ASP A 19 -6.14 -10.34 34.15
CA ASP A 19 -7.48 -9.77 34.14
C ASP A 19 -7.94 -9.45 32.74
N ALA A 20 -9.23 -9.24 32.49
CA ALA A 20 -9.81 -8.97 31.18
C ALA A 20 -9.18 -7.75 30.49
N ILE A 21 -8.74 -6.72 31.23
CA ILE A 21 -8.13 -5.51 30.71
C ILE A 21 -6.70 -5.78 30.27
N ALA A 22 -5.93 -6.50 31.08
CA ALA A 22 -4.57 -6.91 30.74
C ALA A 22 -4.58 -7.86 29.54
N ALA A 23 -5.53 -8.81 29.48
CA ALA A 23 -5.71 -9.71 28.35
C ALA A 23 -6.05 -8.95 27.06
N ALA A 24 -6.97 -7.98 27.12
CA ALA A 24 -7.29 -7.14 25.96
C ALA A 24 -6.09 -6.31 25.48
N ALA A 25 -5.32 -5.72 26.40
CA ALA A 25 -4.10 -4.99 26.07
C ALA A 25 -3.04 -5.91 25.43
N ALA A 26 -2.89 -7.15 25.91
CA ALA A 26 -1.98 -8.12 25.32
C ALA A 26 -2.39 -8.50 23.90
N VAL A 27 -3.69 -8.69 23.62
CA VAL A 27 -4.20 -8.93 22.24
C VAL A 27 -3.86 -7.78 21.31
N LEU A 28 -4.08 -6.53 21.73
CA LEU A 28 -3.75 -5.36 20.94
C LEU A 28 -2.25 -5.27 20.67
N ALA A 29 -1.40 -5.50 21.69
CA ALA A 29 0.05 -5.48 21.56
C ALA A 29 0.55 -6.53 20.56
N VAL A 30 0.05 -7.77 20.63
CA VAL A 30 0.39 -8.85 19.70
C VAL A 30 -0.05 -8.47 18.28
N THR A 31 -1.26 -7.93 18.11
CA THR A 31 -1.79 -7.51 16.82
C THR A 31 -0.93 -6.40 16.21
N THR A 32 -0.60 -5.37 16.99
CA THR A 32 0.26 -4.26 16.55
C THR A 32 1.63 -4.77 16.10
N ASN A 33 2.23 -5.69 16.88
CA ASN A 33 3.53 -6.30 16.56
C ASN A 33 3.49 -7.10 15.24
N GLN A 34 2.43 -7.89 15.03
CA GLN A 34 2.25 -8.66 13.80
C GLN A 34 2.09 -7.74 12.58
N LEU A 35 1.31 -6.66 12.71
CA LEU A 35 1.13 -5.66 11.65
C LEU A 35 2.44 -4.92 11.35
N ALA A 36 3.18 -4.51 12.38
CA ALA A 36 4.49 -3.89 12.22
C ALA A 36 5.49 -4.84 11.55
N HIS A 37 5.48 -6.13 11.91
CA HIS A 37 6.31 -7.13 11.25
C HIS A 37 5.99 -7.27 9.76
N ALA A 38 4.71 -7.32 9.38
CA ALA A 38 4.31 -7.37 7.98
C ALA A 38 4.80 -6.15 7.18
N ILE A 39 4.84 -4.96 7.79
CA ILE A 39 5.40 -3.77 7.15
C ILE A 39 6.92 -3.90 7.00
N ARG A 40 7.65 -4.46 7.98
CA ARG A 40 9.10 -4.71 7.87
C ARG A 40 9.45 -5.61 6.67
N LEU A 41 8.64 -6.64 6.39
CA LEU A 41 8.85 -7.54 5.23
C LEU A 41 8.79 -6.80 3.88
N VAL A 42 7.99 -5.76 3.76
CA VAL A 42 7.83 -5.01 2.51
C VAL A 42 8.67 -3.72 2.46
N SER A 43 9.32 -3.34 3.54
CA SER A 43 10.18 -2.16 3.64
C SER A 43 11.63 -2.55 3.97
N VAL A 44 11.93 -2.89 5.20
CA VAL A 44 13.30 -3.14 5.69
C VAL A 44 13.98 -4.28 4.93
N GLU A 45 13.28 -5.39 4.68
CA GLU A 45 13.83 -6.51 3.93
C GLU A 45 14.11 -6.17 2.45
N LYS A 46 13.49 -5.10 1.95
CA LYS A 46 13.75 -4.56 0.60
C LYS A 46 14.76 -3.41 0.60
N GLY A 47 15.35 -3.09 1.76
CA GLY A 47 16.35 -2.03 1.90
C GLY A 47 15.78 -0.62 2.06
N HIS A 48 14.49 -0.50 2.40
CA HIS A 48 13.85 0.80 2.66
C HIS A 48 13.78 1.05 4.17
N ASP A 49 14.16 2.25 4.61
CA ASP A 49 14.00 2.68 6.00
C ASP A 49 12.55 3.20 6.21
N PRO A 50 11.75 2.58 7.09
CA PRO A 50 10.38 3.02 7.35
C PRO A 50 10.29 4.49 7.83
N ARG A 51 11.33 5.01 8.47
CA ARG A 51 11.39 6.39 8.98
C ARG A 51 11.33 7.47 7.90
N ASP A 52 11.68 7.10 6.66
CA ASP A 52 11.62 7.99 5.50
C ASP A 52 10.23 8.07 4.85
N PHE A 53 9.24 7.34 5.41
CA PHE A 53 7.90 7.22 4.84
C PHE A 53 6.83 7.73 5.79
N ALA A 54 5.63 7.93 5.26
CA ALA A 54 4.41 8.09 6.03
C ALA A 54 3.62 6.77 6.00
N LEU A 55 2.99 6.41 7.13
CA LEU A 55 2.09 5.27 7.20
C LEU A 55 0.70 5.67 6.69
N PHE A 56 0.28 5.10 5.56
CA PHE A 56 -1.07 5.30 5.03
C PHE A 56 -2.03 4.28 5.63
N ALA A 57 -2.89 4.73 6.54
CA ALA A 57 -3.79 3.88 7.30
C ALA A 57 -5.23 3.95 6.76
N PHE A 58 -5.74 2.84 6.27
CA PHE A 58 -7.09 2.74 5.70
C PHE A 58 -7.76 1.40 6.05
N GLY A 59 -9.01 1.22 5.62
CA GLY A 59 -9.88 0.11 6.03
C GLY A 59 -10.58 0.41 7.36
N GLY A 60 -11.45 -0.49 7.80
CA GLY A 60 -12.25 -0.31 9.01
C GLY A 60 -11.42 -0.25 10.29
N ALA A 61 -10.40 -1.10 10.43
CA ALA A 61 -9.56 -1.22 11.64
C ALA A 61 -8.16 -0.62 11.49
N GLY A 62 -7.68 -0.35 10.26
CA GLY A 62 -6.33 0.19 10.05
C GLY A 62 -6.03 1.43 10.89
N PRO A 63 -6.89 2.46 10.88
CA PRO A 63 -6.67 3.68 11.64
C PRO A 63 -6.70 3.52 13.17
N LEU A 64 -7.24 2.41 13.67
CA LEU A 64 -7.24 2.08 15.10
C LEU A 64 -5.83 1.79 15.61
N HIS A 65 -5.01 1.09 14.83
CA HIS A 65 -3.68 0.63 15.21
C HIS A 65 -2.55 1.52 14.70
N ALA A 66 -2.87 2.48 13.84
CA ALA A 66 -1.89 3.17 13.00
C ALA A 66 -0.80 3.90 13.79
N ILE A 67 -1.12 4.57 14.88
CA ILE A 67 -0.15 5.35 15.65
C ILE A 67 0.81 4.43 16.41
N GLU A 68 0.29 3.36 17.03
CA GLU A 68 1.13 2.40 17.72
C GLU A 68 2.09 1.68 16.75
N ILE A 69 1.59 1.30 15.57
CA ILE A 69 2.44 0.72 14.50
C ILE A 69 3.50 1.71 14.05
N ALA A 70 3.13 2.97 13.87
CA ALA A 70 4.06 4.01 13.45
C ALA A 70 5.17 4.24 14.49
N ARG A 71 4.83 4.25 15.79
CA ARG A 71 5.81 4.32 16.89
C ARG A 71 6.76 3.13 16.87
N GLU A 72 6.23 1.91 16.75
CA GLU A 72 7.02 0.68 16.71
C GLU A 72 8.03 0.66 15.55
N LEU A 73 7.71 1.33 14.43
CA LEU A 73 8.54 1.42 13.24
C LEU A 73 9.36 2.71 13.15
N GLY A 74 9.17 3.66 14.07
CA GLY A 74 9.79 4.98 14.02
C GLY A 74 9.26 5.89 12.90
N ILE A 75 8.08 5.60 12.34
CA ILE A 75 7.45 6.40 11.29
C ILE A 75 6.88 7.69 11.91
N PRO A 76 7.29 8.88 11.46
CA PRO A 76 6.90 10.13 12.11
C PRO A 76 5.46 10.56 11.81
N THR A 77 4.90 10.11 10.69
CA THR A 77 3.63 10.61 10.17
C THR A 77 2.69 9.48 9.78
N VAL A 78 1.44 9.57 10.21
CA VAL A 78 0.34 8.72 9.77
C VAL A 78 -0.64 9.55 8.95
N LEU A 79 -1.02 9.05 7.78
CA LEU A 79 -2.05 9.62 6.92
C LEU A 79 -3.29 8.73 6.93
N VAL A 80 -4.40 9.27 7.42
CA VAL A 80 -5.71 8.61 7.36
C VAL A 80 -6.56 9.33 6.31
N PRO A 81 -6.94 8.67 5.19
CA PRO A 81 -7.72 9.32 4.14
C PRO A 81 -9.12 9.72 4.65
N ARG A 82 -9.79 10.58 3.89
CA ARG A 82 -11.13 11.04 4.25
C ARG A 82 -12.15 9.90 4.36
N PHE A 83 -12.02 8.90 3.52
CA PHE A 83 -12.91 7.73 3.45
C PHE A 83 -12.12 6.42 3.62
N PRO A 84 -11.60 6.14 4.83
CA PRO A 84 -10.68 5.02 5.03
C PRO A 84 -11.33 3.66 4.73
N GLY A 85 -12.58 3.45 5.13
CA GLY A 85 -13.28 2.19 4.96
C GLY A 85 -13.54 1.81 3.51
N ILE A 86 -13.65 2.78 2.60
CA ILE A 86 -13.90 2.55 1.17
C ILE A 86 -12.70 2.86 0.27
N THR A 87 -11.53 3.15 0.84
CA THR A 87 -10.33 3.52 0.06
C THR A 87 -9.95 2.45 -0.96
N SER A 88 -10.05 1.16 -0.62
CA SER A 88 -9.81 0.07 -1.57
C SER A 88 -10.79 0.10 -2.75
N GLY A 89 -12.07 0.33 -2.49
CA GLY A 89 -13.10 0.47 -3.53
C GLY A 89 -12.84 1.68 -4.43
N LEU A 90 -12.46 2.82 -3.84
CA LEU A 90 -12.05 4.00 -4.57
C LEU A 90 -10.81 3.71 -5.45
N GLY A 91 -9.83 3.00 -4.90
CA GLY A 91 -8.66 2.55 -5.64
C GLY A 91 -9.02 1.70 -6.86
N CYS A 92 -9.95 0.74 -6.71
CA CYS A 92 -10.43 -0.08 -7.82
C CYS A 92 -11.13 0.75 -8.90
N VAL A 93 -11.91 1.77 -8.50
CA VAL A 93 -12.58 2.66 -9.45
C VAL A 93 -11.59 3.56 -10.20
N LEU A 94 -10.54 4.02 -9.53
CA LEU A 94 -9.53 4.93 -10.10
C LEU A 94 -8.40 4.22 -10.84
N ALA A 95 -8.16 2.94 -10.53
CA ALA A 95 -7.10 2.17 -11.16
C ALA A 95 -7.29 2.07 -12.67
N PRO A 96 -6.22 2.12 -13.46
CA PRO A 96 -6.29 1.83 -14.88
C PRO A 96 -6.72 0.37 -15.10
N VAL A 97 -7.42 0.12 -16.20
CA VAL A 97 -7.72 -1.25 -16.65
C VAL A 97 -6.43 -1.86 -17.19
N ARG A 98 -6.12 -3.09 -16.80
CA ARG A 98 -4.85 -3.73 -17.13
C ARG A 98 -5.06 -5.17 -17.56
N HIS A 99 -4.43 -5.56 -18.67
CA HIS A 99 -4.35 -6.91 -19.16
C HIS A 99 -2.90 -7.33 -19.32
N ASP A 100 -2.52 -8.43 -18.69
CA ASP A 100 -1.16 -8.98 -18.70
C ASP A 100 -1.12 -10.26 -19.54
N PHE A 101 -0.13 -10.34 -20.42
CA PHE A 101 0.14 -11.49 -21.26
C PHE A 101 1.53 -12.03 -20.98
N VAL A 102 1.64 -13.33 -20.87
CA VAL A 102 2.91 -14.04 -20.70
C VAL A 102 2.98 -15.18 -21.68
N GLN A 103 4.07 -15.25 -22.41
CA GLN A 103 4.36 -16.34 -23.35
C GLN A 103 5.72 -16.94 -23.03
N SER A 104 5.77 -18.22 -22.73
CA SER A 104 7.04 -18.92 -22.48
C SER A 104 7.77 -19.19 -23.78
N VAL A 105 9.09 -18.98 -23.76
CA VAL A 105 10.00 -19.16 -24.90
C VAL A 105 11.02 -20.25 -24.59
N GLY A 106 11.82 -20.09 -23.54
CA GLY A 106 12.73 -21.14 -23.04
C GLY A 106 13.96 -21.40 -23.91
N GLN A 107 14.52 -20.36 -24.58
CA GLN A 107 15.68 -20.51 -25.48
C GLN A 107 16.83 -19.57 -25.09
N PRO A 108 18.08 -19.81 -25.55
CA PRO A 108 19.14 -18.84 -25.42
C PRO A 108 18.74 -17.48 -26.02
N LEU A 109 19.06 -16.38 -25.32
CA LEU A 109 18.73 -15.04 -25.82
C LEU A 109 19.39 -14.74 -27.17
N ALA A 110 20.59 -15.26 -27.39
CA ALA A 110 21.33 -15.10 -28.65
C ALA A 110 20.61 -15.72 -29.87
N ASP A 111 19.76 -16.72 -29.65
CA ASP A 111 19.00 -17.43 -30.69
C ASP A 111 17.63 -16.77 -30.96
N ALA A 112 17.29 -15.71 -30.20
CA ALA A 112 16.01 -15.02 -30.34
C ALA A 112 15.96 -14.21 -31.65
N ALA A 113 15.11 -14.63 -32.56
CA ALA A 113 14.91 -13.92 -33.82
C ALA A 113 14.04 -12.66 -33.61
N THR A 114 14.58 -11.47 -33.86
CA THR A 114 13.91 -10.17 -33.69
C THR A 114 12.49 -10.17 -34.26
N GLY A 115 12.29 -10.59 -35.49
CA GLY A 115 10.96 -10.58 -36.14
C GLY A 115 9.92 -11.48 -35.46
N GLN A 116 10.34 -12.62 -34.90
CA GLN A 116 9.44 -13.50 -34.16
C GLN A 116 9.04 -12.88 -32.81
N ILE A 117 9.99 -12.29 -32.11
CA ILE A 117 9.74 -11.63 -30.83
C ILE A 117 8.86 -10.38 -31.00
N ASP A 118 9.16 -9.53 -31.98
CA ASP A 118 8.35 -8.36 -32.31
C ASP A 118 6.93 -8.76 -32.73
N GLY A 119 6.79 -9.83 -33.53
CA GLY A 119 5.48 -10.38 -33.89
C GLY A 119 4.68 -10.84 -32.66
N ALA A 120 5.30 -11.57 -31.74
CA ALA A 120 4.65 -12.04 -30.53
C ALA A 120 4.20 -10.86 -29.64
N PHE A 121 5.03 -9.81 -29.49
CA PHE A 121 4.65 -8.59 -28.77
C PHE A 121 3.50 -7.85 -29.43
N ALA A 122 3.50 -7.75 -30.77
CA ALA A 122 2.42 -7.13 -31.53
C ALA A 122 1.09 -7.88 -31.34
N ASP A 123 1.11 -9.22 -31.39
CA ASP A 123 -0.07 -10.06 -31.18
C ASP A 123 -0.63 -9.90 -29.75
N GLN A 124 0.24 -9.90 -28.73
CA GLN A 124 -0.15 -9.68 -27.35
C GLN A 124 -0.74 -8.27 -27.14
N ALA A 125 -0.12 -7.24 -27.71
CA ALA A 125 -0.62 -5.88 -27.64
C ALA A 125 -2.00 -5.74 -28.32
N ALA A 126 -2.18 -6.36 -29.49
CA ALA A 126 -3.46 -6.38 -30.19
C ALA A 126 -4.55 -7.13 -29.40
N ALA A 127 -4.19 -8.25 -28.76
CA ALA A 127 -5.11 -8.98 -27.89
C ALA A 127 -5.54 -8.13 -26.70
N GLY A 128 -4.61 -7.44 -26.06
CA GLY A 128 -4.91 -6.56 -24.92
C GLY A 128 -5.80 -5.38 -25.30
N ARG A 129 -5.57 -4.77 -26.48
CA ARG A 129 -6.46 -3.70 -26.99
C ARG A 129 -7.88 -4.20 -27.20
N ARG A 130 -8.06 -5.39 -27.79
CA ARG A 130 -9.39 -5.99 -27.97
C ARG A 130 -10.11 -6.23 -26.64
N LEU A 131 -9.38 -6.67 -25.60
CA LEU A 131 -9.97 -6.85 -24.26
C LEU A 131 -10.39 -5.51 -23.66
N LEU A 132 -9.55 -4.47 -23.75
CA LEU A 132 -9.90 -3.12 -23.28
C LEU A 132 -11.16 -2.57 -23.99
N ASP A 133 -11.31 -2.85 -25.30
CA ASP A 133 -12.52 -2.47 -26.04
C ASP A 133 -13.75 -3.21 -25.52
N GLN A 134 -13.62 -4.50 -25.17
CA GLN A 134 -14.69 -5.33 -24.59
C GLN A 134 -15.08 -4.90 -23.18
N ASP A 135 -14.15 -4.39 -22.38
CA ASP A 135 -14.42 -3.87 -21.04
C ASP A 135 -15.38 -2.67 -21.06
N GLY A 136 -15.52 -1.98 -22.18
CA GLY A 136 -16.50 -0.91 -22.38
C GLY A 136 -16.27 0.34 -21.52
N VAL A 137 -15.06 0.51 -21.00
CA VAL A 137 -14.70 1.63 -20.13
C VAL A 137 -14.13 2.77 -20.98
N PRO A 138 -14.62 4.03 -20.79
CA PRO A 138 -14.01 5.18 -21.46
C PRO A 138 -12.55 5.34 -21.08
N LEU A 139 -11.64 5.27 -22.07
CA LEU A 139 -10.20 5.40 -21.88
C LEU A 139 -9.69 6.69 -22.52
N ALA A 140 -8.79 7.37 -21.82
CA ALA A 140 -8.09 8.54 -22.33
C ALA A 140 -6.82 8.15 -23.10
N GLU A 141 -6.18 7.05 -22.72
CA GLU A 141 -4.92 6.58 -23.29
C GLU A 141 -4.81 5.06 -23.17
N ILE A 142 -4.19 4.42 -24.17
CA ILE A 142 -3.80 3.00 -24.12
C ILE A 142 -2.30 2.90 -24.29
N VAL A 143 -1.62 2.26 -23.33
CA VAL A 143 -0.17 2.03 -23.34
C VAL A 143 0.09 0.54 -23.34
N ALA A 144 1.04 0.09 -24.18
CA ALA A 144 1.57 -1.26 -24.12
C ALA A 144 3.03 -1.20 -23.61
N LEU A 145 3.33 -1.97 -22.60
CA LEU A 145 4.67 -2.14 -22.04
C LEU A 145 5.13 -3.56 -22.33
N HIS A 146 6.36 -3.69 -22.80
CA HIS A 146 6.95 -4.97 -23.15
C HIS A 146 8.15 -5.25 -22.24
N GLU A 147 8.26 -6.46 -21.75
CA GLU A 147 9.34 -6.92 -20.90
C GLU A 147 9.71 -8.36 -21.28
N VAL A 148 10.92 -8.76 -20.97
CA VAL A 148 11.36 -10.14 -21.07
C VAL A 148 11.85 -10.65 -19.71
N ASP A 149 11.57 -11.90 -19.43
CA ASP A 149 12.14 -12.60 -18.28
C ASP A 149 13.43 -13.30 -18.73
N LEU A 150 14.55 -12.97 -18.08
CA LEU A 150 15.87 -13.54 -18.34
C LEU A 150 16.45 -14.19 -17.10
N LEU A 151 17.20 -15.25 -17.28
CA LEU A 151 18.06 -15.85 -16.26
C LEU A 151 19.35 -16.39 -16.90
N PHE A 152 20.38 -16.61 -16.11
CA PHE A 152 21.51 -17.38 -16.57
C PHE A 152 21.23 -18.88 -16.52
N ARG A 153 21.68 -19.61 -17.52
CA ARG A 153 21.52 -21.08 -17.59
C ARG A 153 21.98 -21.75 -16.31
N GLY A 154 21.13 -22.56 -15.71
CA GLY A 154 21.40 -23.28 -14.46
C GLY A 154 21.13 -22.46 -13.18
N GLN A 155 20.68 -21.22 -13.30
CA GLN A 155 20.22 -20.44 -12.15
C GLN A 155 18.70 -20.38 -12.08
N SER A 156 18.16 -20.07 -10.91
CA SER A 156 16.72 -19.94 -10.66
C SER A 156 16.24 -18.47 -10.58
N HIS A 157 17.17 -17.52 -10.49
CA HIS A 157 16.83 -16.10 -10.33
C HIS A 157 16.48 -15.49 -11.68
N VAL A 158 15.21 -15.07 -11.80
CA VAL A 158 14.68 -14.44 -13.01
C VAL A 158 14.73 -12.93 -12.89
N PHE A 159 15.30 -12.26 -13.89
CA PHE A 159 15.29 -10.81 -14.04
C PHE A 159 14.29 -10.39 -15.10
N ARG A 160 13.53 -9.37 -14.78
CA ARG A 160 12.64 -8.74 -15.72
C ARG A 160 13.34 -7.53 -16.34
N VAL A 161 13.44 -7.55 -17.66
CA VAL A 161 14.11 -6.51 -18.45
C VAL A 161 13.10 -5.85 -19.38
N PRO A 162 12.88 -4.52 -19.27
CA PRO A 162 12.05 -3.78 -20.22
C PRO A 162 12.66 -3.84 -21.63
N VAL A 163 11.80 -3.93 -22.64
CA VAL A 163 12.23 -3.93 -24.04
C VAL A 163 11.40 -2.99 -24.87
N THR A 164 12.01 -2.45 -25.93
CA THR A 164 11.30 -1.69 -26.95
C THR A 164 10.78 -2.64 -28.03
N ALA A 165 9.52 -2.55 -28.37
CA ALA A 165 8.92 -3.26 -29.49
C ALA A 165 8.02 -2.30 -30.30
N PRO A 166 8.10 -2.30 -31.64
CA PRO A 166 9.03 -3.10 -32.44
C PRO A 166 10.48 -2.63 -32.29
N GLY A 167 11.41 -3.52 -32.60
CA GLY A 167 12.84 -3.24 -32.55
C GLY A 167 13.58 -4.00 -31.45
N PHE A 168 13.10 -5.21 -31.08
CA PHE A 168 13.80 -6.07 -30.16
C PHE A 168 15.23 -6.39 -30.63
N ASP A 169 16.25 -6.02 -29.86
CA ASP A 169 17.64 -6.36 -30.11
C ASP A 169 18.20 -7.19 -28.93
N PRO A 170 18.51 -8.48 -29.15
CA PRO A 170 19.06 -9.34 -28.11
C PRO A 170 20.34 -8.80 -27.45
N ARG A 171 21.15 -8.02 -28.17
CA ARG A 171 22.41 -7.46 -27.64
C ARG A 171 22.14 -6.33 -26.67
N VAL A 172 21.17 -5.46 -26.96
CA VAL A 172 20.75 -4.37 -26.07
C VAL A 172 20.12 -4.96 -24.80
N VAL A 173 19.27 -5.96 -24.97
CA VAL A 173 18.61 -6.66 -23.85
C VAL A 173 19.63 -7.38 -22.97
N LEU A 174 20.65 -8.02 -23.57
CA LEU A 174 21.73 -8.65 -22.82
C LEU A 174 22.52 -7.62 -21.99
N ALA A 175 22.86 -6.48 -22.57
CA ALA A 175 23.61 -5.43 -21.88
C ALA A 175 22.82 -4.91 -20.64
N ASP A 176 21.52 -4.61 -20.78
CA ASP A 176 20.69 -4.19 -19.65
C ASP A 176 20.55 -5.30 -18.60
N PHE A 177 20.41 -6.56 -19.02
CA PHE A 177 20.38 -7.70 -18.10
C PHE A 177 21.65 -7.83 -17.27
N LEU A 178 22.83 -7.71 -17.90
CA LEU A 178 24.12 -7.78 -17.21
C LEU A 178 24.30 -6.64 -16.21
N GLU A 179 23.92 -5.42 -16.58
CA GLU A 179 23.95 -4.26 -15.69
C GLU A 179 23.07 -4.47 -14.45
N ARG A 180 21.82 -4.92 -14.64
CA ARG A 180 20.91 -5.24 -13.54
C ARG A 180 21.40 -6.35 -12.65
N TYR A 181 22.00 -7.38 -13.25
CA TYR A 181 22.57 -8.51 -12.52
C TYR A 181 23.76 -8.04 -11.64
N LYS A 182 24.67 -7.24 -12.21
CA LYS A 182 25.79 -6.65 -11.48
C LYS A 182 25.29 -5.75 -10.34
N ALA A 183 24.34 -4.88 -10.61
CA ALA A 183 23.75 -4.00 -9.58
C ALA A 183 23.11 -4.75 -8.41
N ARG A 184 22.56 -5.95 -8.67
CA ARG A 184 21.88 -6.75 -7.65
C ARG A 184 22.80 -7.63 -6.83
N PHE A 185 23.84 -8.21 -7.46
CA PHE A 185 24.69 -9.24 -6.85
C PHE A 185 26.17 -8.84 -6.72
N ASP A 186 26.55 -7.70 -7.31
CA ASP A 186 27.95 -7.24 -7.40
C ASP A 186 28.89 -8.27 -8.06
N ILE A 187 28.36 -9.06 -9.02
CA ILE A 187 29.08 -10.10 -9.75
C ILE A 187 28.88 -9.91 -11.24
N GLU A 188 29.93 -10.11 -12.02
CA GLU A 188 29.91 -10.16 -13.48
C GLU A 188 30.10 -11.62 -13.95
N LEU A 189 29.21 -12.06 -14.84
CA LEU A 189 29.23 -13.41 -15.39
C LEU A 189 29.19 -13.38 -16.94
N PRO A 190 30.21 -12.80 -17.61
CA PRO A 190 30.17 -12.53 -19.05
C PRO A 190 30.15 -13.82 -19.91
N GLU A 191 30.60 -14.95 -19.36
CA GLU A 191 30.68 -16.22 -20.08
C GLU A 191 29.42 -17.08 -19.95
N MET A 192 28.47 -16.67 -19.09
CA MET A 192 27.25 -17.46 -18.90
C MET A 192 26.21 -17.16 -19.97
N THR A 193 25.53 -18.22 -20.42
CA THR A 193 24.45 -18.10 -21.40
C THR A 193 23.19 -17.53 -20.75
N ALA A 194 22.73 -16.38 -21.23
CA ALA A 194 21.43 -15.83 -20.87
C ALA A 194 20.31 -16.60 -21.59
N ILE A 195 19.30 -17.01 -20.85
CA ILE A 195 18.10 -17.71 -21.36
C ILE A 195 16.93 -16.73 -21.34
N LEU A 196 16.28 -16.58 -22.48
CA LEU A 196 15.00 -15.89 -22.62
C LEU A 196 13.90 -16.86 -22.16
N VAL A 197 13.32 -16.60 -21.00
CA VAL A 197 12.33 -17.47 -20.36
C VAL A 197 10.94 -17.15 -20.87
N ASN A 198 10.53 -15.89 -20.75
CA ASN A 198 9.20 -15.44 -21.14
C ASN A 198 9.25 -14.08 -21.85
N LEU A 199 8.27 -13.87 -22.72
CA LEU A 199 7.86 -12.55 -23.19
C LEU A 199 6.67 -12.10 -22.36
N ARG A 200 6.65 -10.82 -21.98
CA ARG A 200 5.55 -10.21 -21.24
C ARG A 200 5.08 -8.94 -21.93
N THR A 201 3.78 -8.82 -22.06
CA THR A 201 3.15 -7.57 -22.49
C THR A 201 2.09 -7.17 -21.48
N THR A 202 2.18 -5.95 -20.98
CA THR A 202 1.14 -5.34 -20.16
C THR A 202 0.46 -4.26 -20.98
N VAL A 203 -0.85 -4.41 -21.25
CA VAL A 203 -1.66 -3.39 -21.94
C VAL A 203 -2.51 -2.67 -20.90
N ILE A 204 -2.32 -1.36 -20.82
CA ILE A 204 -2.91 -0.49 -19.79
C ILE A 204 -3.83 0.51 -20.44
N GLY A 205 -5.11 0.48 -20.08
CA GLY A 205 -6.09 1.49 -20.43
C GLY A 205 -6.21 2.53 -19.31
N ARG A 206 -5.72 3.74 -19.53
CA ARG A 206 -5.82 4.83 -18.56
C ARG A 206 -7.11 5.60 -18.75
N ARG A 207 -7.83 5.82 -17.67
CA ARG A 207 -9.00 6.71 -17.63
C ARG A 207 -8.57 8.17 -17.55
N ALA A 208 -9.49 9.09 -17.84
CA ALA A 208 -9.26 10.50 -17.54
C ALA A 208 -8.95 10.69 -16.04
N PRO A 209 -8.01 11.56 -15.69
CA PRO A 209 -7.72 11.86 -14.29
C PRO A 209 -8.97 12.34 -13.57
N VAL A 210 -9.20 11.79 -12.37
CA VAL A 210 -10.27 12.27 -11.49
C VAL A 210 -9.68 13.35 -10.58
N ASP A 211 -10.34 14.50 -10.54
CA ASP A 211 -9.97 15.56 -9.61
C ASP A 211 -10.40 15.16 -8.19
N LEU A 212 -9.42 14.74 -7.37
CA LEU A 212 -9.65 14.38 -5.97
C LEU A 212 -10.14 15.54 -5.12
N ALA A 213 -9.95 16.80 -5.56
CA ALA A 213 -10.49 17.97 -4.87
C ALA A 213 -12.03 17.98 -4.85
N THR A 214 -12.67 17.30 -5.81
CA THR A 214 -14.14 17.09 -5.81
C THR A 214 -14.63 16.38 -4.55
N PHE A 215 -13.79 15.56 -3.93
CA PHE A 215 -14.09 14.85 -2.68
C PHE A 215 -13.64 15.64 -1.43
N ALA A 216 -12.99 16.80 -1.61
CA ALA A 216 -12.55 17.61 -0.48
C ALA A 216 -13.76 18.15 0.31
N PRO A 217 -13.63 18.30 1.64
CA PRO A 217 -14.65 18.97 2.42
C PRO A 217 -14.81 20.40 1.91
N ALA A 218 -16.04 20.89 1.92
CA ALA A 218 -16.24 22.34 1.74
C ALA A 218 -15.28 23.08 2.65
N ILE A 219 -14.73 24.20 2.18
CA ILE A 219 -13.93 25.09 3.03
C ILE A 219 -14.89 25.56 4.13
N GLY A 220 -14.97 24.76 5.20
CA GLY A 220 -15.82 25.07 6.34
C GLY A 220 -15.33 26.35 6.97
N GLY A 221 -16.24 27.22 7.28
CA GLY A 221 -15.95 28.33 8.18
C GLY A 221 -15.32 27.79 9.47
N SER A 222 -14.71 28.67 10.24
CA SER A 222 -13.95 28.46 11.47
C SER A 222 -14.73 27.84 12.64
N GLU A 223 -15.54 26.82 12.38
CA GLU A 223 -16.19 26.10 13.46
C GLU A 223 -15.18 25.14 14.09
N ALA A 224 -14.97 25.31 15.38
CA ALA A 224 -14.18 24.40 16.18
C ALA A 224 -14.72 22.95 16.01
N PRO A 225 -13.86 21.93 16.01
CA PRO A 225 -14.28 20.53 15.89
C PRO A 225 -15.40 20.23 16.88
N ARG A 226 -16.51 19.67 16.38
CA ARG A 226 -17.67 19.38 17.23
C ARG A 226 -17.37 18.18 18.09
N LEU A 227 -17.35 18.41 19.42
CA LEU A 227 -17.22 17.35 20.40
C LEU A 227 -18.53 16.54 20.43
N SER A 228 -18.46 15.22 20.19
CA SER A 228 -19.60 14.30 20.29
C SER A 228 -19.73 13.68 21.68
N GLY A 229 -18.65 13.70 22.48
CA GLY A 229 -18.63 13.16 23.83
C GLY A 229 -17.23 13.04 24.40
N ALA A 230 -17.14 12.39 25.55
CA ALA A 230 -15.86 11.99 26.15
C ALA A 230 -16.05 10.66 26.90
N ARG A 231 -15.00 9.87 27.01
CA ARG A 231 -14.97 8.62 27.79
C ARG A 231 -13.58 8.31 28.28
N GLN A 232 -13.52 7.46 29.31
CA GLN A 232 -12.26 6.88 29.75
C GLN A 232 -11.79 5.84 28.73
N VAL A 233 -10.56 5.97 28.27
CA VAL A 233 -9.89 5.03 27.34
C VAL A 233 -8.53 4.67 27.93
N ARG A 234 -8.19 3.39 27.84
CA ARG A 234 -6.88 2.91 28.25
C ARG A 234 -5.91 2.99 27.07
N PHE A 235 -4.84 3.72 27.28
CA PHE A 235 -3.64 3.75 26.44
C PHE A 235 -2.45 3.16 27.18
N ASN A 236 -1.31 3.02 26.50
CA ASN A 236 -0.06 2.73 27.17
C ASN A 236 0.20 3.83 28.22
N GLY A 237 0.37 3.43 29.47
CA GLY A 237 0.56 4.35 30.60
C GLY A 237 -0.68 4.62 31.46
N GLY A 238 -1.88 4.15 31.11
CA GLY A 238 -3.05 4.25 31.99
C GLY A 238 -4.36 4.63 31.32
N TRP A 239 -5.29 5.09 32.15
CA TRP A 239 -6.60 5.58 31.74
C TRP A 239 -6.58 7.09 31.52
N PHE A 240 -7.18 7.53 30.42
CA PHE A 240 -7.22 8.93 30.01
C PHE A 240 -8.64 9.37 29.66
N ASP A 241 -9.00 10.57 30.08
CA ASP A 241 -10.19 11.27 29.58
C ASP A 241 -10.01 11.57 28.11
N THR A 242 -10.73 10.87 27.25
CA THR A 242 -10.55 10.90 25.80
C THR A 242 -11.74 11.56 25.11
N ARG A 243 -11.47 12.61 24.36
CA ARG A 243 -12.48 13.36 23.60
C ARG A 243 -12.90 12.58 22.37
N LEU A 244 -14.21 12.58 22.09
CA LEU A 244 -14.81 11.96 20.92
C LEU A 244 -15.23 13.03 19.92
N PHE A 245 -14.91 12.84 18.65
CA PHE A 245 -15.24 13.76 17.57
C PHE A 245 -15.92 12.99 16.44
N ASP A 246 -16.95 13.59 15.84
CA ASP A 246 -17.51 13.11 14.58
C ASP A 246 -16.62 13.57 13.42
N ARG A 247 -16.18 12.62 12.60
CA ARG A 247 -15.35 12.89 11.41
C ARG A 247 -15.99 13.92 10.46
N ALA A 248 -17.33 13.84 10.29
CA ALA A 248 -18.06 14.74 9.41
C ALA A 248 -18.03 16.21 9.86
N SER A 249 -17.81 16.45 11.16
CA SER A 249 -17.69 17.81 11.72
C SER A 249 -16.32 18.44 11.54
N LEU A 250 -15.31 17.69 11.10
CA LEU A 250 -13.93 18.18 10.96
C LEU A 250 -13.75 18.88 9.62
N GLY A 251 -13.68 20.20 9.64
CA GLY A 251 -13.35 21.01 8.47
C GLY A 251 -11.85 21.05 8.18
N ARG A 252 -11.49 21.61 7.02
CA ARG A 252 -10.09 21.82 6.61
C ARG A 252 -9.35 22.67 7.64
N GLY A 253 -8.16 22.26 8.02
CA GLY A 253 -7.31 22.95 9.00
C GLY A 253 -7.68 22.67 10.46
N ALA A 254 -8.75 21.91 10.73
CA ALA A 254 -9.09 21.48 12.09
C ALA A 254 -7.91 20.74 12.72
N ARG A 255 -7.60 21.08 13.99
CA ARG A 255 -6.49 20.51 14.76
C ARG A 255 -7.03 19.75 15.96
N LEU A 256 -6.53 18.55 16.17
CA LEU A 256 -6.86 17.70 17.29
C LEU A 256 -5.57 17.32 18.02
N ALA A 257 -5.59 17.41 19.35
CA ALA A 257 -4.53 16.87 20.18
C ALA A 257 -5.04 15.61 20.90
N GLY A 258 -4.24 14.57 20.91
CA GLY A 258 -4.52 13.35 21.68
C GLY A 258 -4.43 13.57 23.21
N PRO A 259 -5.11 12.75 24.00
CA PRO A 259 -5.91 11.62 23.56
C PRO A 259 -7.25 12.04 22.94
N ALA A 260 -7.55 11.49 21.78
CA ALA A 260 -8.82 11.77 21.08
C ALA A 260 -9.22 10.55 20.20
N ILE A 261 -10.51 10.40 19.98
CA ILE A 261 -11.05 9.42 19.04
C ILE A 261 -11.90 10.16 18.02
N VAL A 262 -11.69 9.86 16.73
CA VAL A 262 -12.52 10.35 15.65
C VAL A 262 -13.36 9.19 15.14
N GLU A 263 -14.66 9.31 15.29
CA GLU A 263 -15.65 8.30 14.91
C GLU A 263 -16.20 8.60 13.52
N GLN A 264 -16.39 7.55 12.73
CA GLN A 264 -16.95 7.55 11.40
C GLN A 264 -17.71 6.23 11.20
N PRO A 265 -18.77 6.15 10.38
CA PRO A 265 -19.56 4.93 10.21
C PRO A 265 -18.79 3.69 9.80
N ASP A 266 -17.68 3.87 9.08
CA ASP A 266 -16.86 2.82 8.47
C ASP A 266 -15.49 2.63 9.13
N THR A 267 -15.11 3.48 10.12
CA THR A 267 -13.83 3.37 10.82
C THR A 267 -13.80 4.16 12.14
N THR A 268 -12.81 3.85 12.95
CA THR A 268 -12.46 4.62 14.15
C THR A 268 -10.97 4.99 14.08
N VAL A 269 -10.67 6.28 14.20
CA VAL A 269 -9.30 6.79 14.27
C VAL A 269 -8.97 7.07 15.72
N VAL A 270 -7.93 6.47 16.24
CA VAL A 270 -7.42 6.72 17.59
C VAL A 270 -6.22 7.66 17.48
N ILE A 271 -6.26 8.77 18.21
CA ILE A 271 -5.16 9.73 18.32
C ILE A 271 -4.65 9.61 19.74
N ASP A 272 -3.51 8.98 19.90
CA ASP A 272 -2.90 8.68 21.19
C ASP A 272 -2.46 9.93 21.95
N PRO A 273 -2.25 9.83 23.28
CA PRO A 273 -1.56 10.88 24.03
C PRO A 273 -0.22 11.28 23.38
N GLY A 274 0.03 12.56 23.28
CA GLY A 274 1.24 13.12 22.65
C GLY A 274 1.20 13.24 21.12
N ALA A 275 0.27 12.56 20.44
CA ALA A 275 0.07 12.75 19.00
C ALA A 275 -0.83 13.94 18.68
N THR A 276 -0.67 14.51 17.49
CA THR A 276 -1.51 15.61 17.00
C THR A 276 -1.97 15.34 15.57
N ALA A 277 -3.19 15.70 15.25
CA ALA A 277 -3.76 15.54 13.92
C ALA A 277 -4.20 16.86 13.31
N VAL A 278 -4.05 17.01 12.01
CA VAL A 278 -4.52 18.16 11.23
C VAL A 278 -5.29 17.66 10.02
N VAL A 279 -6.43 18.27 9.72
CA VAL A 279 -7.17 18.00 8.49
C VAL A 279 -6.54 18.77 7.33
N ASP A 280 -6.08 18.07 6.31
CA ASP A 280 -5.46 18.66 5.12
C ASP A 280 -6.48 19.25 4.12
N CYS A 281 -6.01 19.74 2.97
CA CYS A 281 -6.86 20.33 1.93
C CYS A 281 -7.80 19.31 1.24
N LEU A 282 -7.49 18.04 1.28
CA LEU A 282 -8.31 16.96 0.72
C LEU A 282 -9.23 16.31 1.77
N GLY A 283 -9.13 16.76 3.02
CA GLY A 283 -9.90 16.22 4.13
C GLY A 283 -9.28 14.98 4.77
N ASN A 284 -8.02 14.66 4.51
CA ASN A 284 -7.32 13.60 5.21
C ASN A 284 -6.90 14.07 6.61
N LEU A 285 -6.74 13.13 7.54
CA LEU A 285 -6.06 13.40 8.81
C LEU A 285 -4.58 13.10 8.64
N VAL A 286 -3.77 14.14 8.77
CA VAL A 286 -2.31 14.04 8.85
C VAL A 286 -1.96 14.06 10.33
N ILE A 287 -1.45 12.95 10.84
CA ILE A 287 -1.18 12.74 12.25
C ILE A 287 0.34 12.72 12.46
N SER A 288 0.83 13.66 13.27
CA SER A 288 2.20 13.63 13.79
C SER A 288 2.21 12.77 15.05
N VAL A 289 3.02 11.72 15.03
CA VAL A 289 2.99 10.66 16.06
C VAL A 289 3.53 11.14 17.41
N GLY A 290 4.36 12.19 17.41
CA GLY A 290 5.02 12.69 18.63
C GLY A 290 6.21 11.80 19.05
N GLU A 291 7.11 12.36 19.81
CA GLU A 291 8.15 11.60 20.50
C GLU A 291 7.52 10.84 21.67
N THR A 292 7.96 9.61 21.88
CA THR A 292 7.57 8.75 23.00
C THR A 292 8.11 9.28 24.31
#